data_0953ef2b3b79eb569752508b9387b0ab
#
_entry.id   0953ef2b3b79eb569752508b9387b0ab
#
_cell.length_a   1.000
_cell.length_b   1.000
_cell.length_c   1.000
_cell.angle_alpha   90.00
_cell.angle_beta   90.00
_cell.angle_gamma   90.00
#
_symmetry.space_group_name_H-M   'P 1'
#
loop_
_entity.id
_entity.type
_entity.pdbx_description
1 polymer ?
#
loop_
_entity_poly.entity_id
_entity_poly.type
_entity_poly.pdbx_seq_one_letter_code
_entity_poly.pdbx_strand_id
1 'polypeptide(L)'
;MITKLLNSKILFLFLAISAINLNAQSLRSSSLESCLAPFYHGVASGDPMADKVIIWTRVTPDTVSSDPVLVTWQMATDTGMTNVVNGGSVITNNNADYTVKIDVTGLNANTWYYYEFESNGKKSPRGRTRTAPQGGADSLRFAVVSCANLEAGLFNAYKVLLNRADFDAVICLGDYIYEYETGGYSPNPTANRQWLPANEILSLSDYRERYSSYRLDQDLRRLHQQFPFINVWDDHESANDAWMNGAENHTTSSEGPFAVRKANSKQAYFEWLPIRQQVGATDPYQIFRKLTYGNLVDFIMLDTRLHGRDLQAGTTGATVTSGTRQLLGTDQFTWLGNRLDSSSARWKVLTQQIMIAPLKVFGQAVNGDQWDGYPAERTRVFNHILNNNITDVVAITGDIHSSWANDLPTATYNGTTGSGSAGVEFVTPSVTSPGLNIPLGAAAIQASNSHIKYADLSQHGFIILDLNSNRTQCDWYYMNTIDQPSSTYSHAKSMYVNHLERFLRTTVSASMPRNSVFGNLAPICPRTINTSTGLSNNASPIRLLNVFPNPAQKELVISFLGQQANDGKVTFYNNLGQKAFEYNFSKADIYNNQLQINVRDLAIGLYNCTVDINNQSLFFKFVKENN
;
A
#
# COMPACT_ATOMS: atom_id res chain seq x y z
N MET A 1 -10.05 -44.00 -34.46
CA MET A 1 -8.81 -43.72 -33.69
C MET A 1 -8.65 -42.23 -33.31
N ILE A 2 -9.23 -41.32 -34.05
CA ILE A 2 -9.14 -39.87 -33.83
C ILE A 2 -10.05 -39.38 -32.65
N THR A 3 -11.19 -40.05 -32.42
CA THR A 3 -12.15 -39.67 -31.35
C THR A 3 -11.70 -39.99 -29.92
N LYS A 4 -10.78 -40.93 -29.72
CA LYS A 4 -10.23 -41.25 -28.39
C LYS A 4 -9.12 -40.30 -27.93
N LEU A 5 -8.43 -39.63 -28.87
CA LEU A 5 -7.39 -38.63 -28.53
C LEU A 5 -7.98 -37.27 -28.13
N LEU A 6 -9.16 -36.91 -28.65
CA LEU A 6 -9.80 -35.64 -28.28
C LEU A 6 -10.32 -35.64 -26.81
N ASN A 7 -10.88 -36.79 -26.38
CA ASN A 7 -11.43 -36.90 -25.02
C ASN A 7 -10.36 -36.92 -23.93
N SER A 8 -9.14 -37.38 -24.23
CA SER A 8 -8.05 -37.36 -23.25
C SER A 8 -7.45 -35.94 -23.03
N LYS A 9 -7.40 -35.14 -24.09
CA LYS A 9 -6.90 -33.76 -23.99
C LYS A 9 -7.89 -32.81 -23.28
N ILE A 10 -9.20 -33.03 -23.47
CA ILE A 10 -10.24 -32.26 -22.79
C ILE A 10 -10.28 -32.63 -21.30
N LEU A 11 -10.09 -33.89 -20.94
CA LEU A 11 -10.05 -34.33 -19.54
C LEU A 11 -8.81 -33.80 -18.80
N PHE A 12 -7.64 -33.71 -19.47
CA PHE A 12 -6.44 -33.09 -18.90
C PHE A 12 -6.59 -31.57 -18.74
N LEU A 13 -7.28 -30.89 -19.66
CA LEU A 13 -7.54 -29.46 -19.57
C LEU A 13 -8.49 -29.13 -18.39
N PHE A 14 -9.56 -29.93 -18.20
CA PHE A 14 -10.47 -29.77 -17.05
C PHE A 14 -9.79 -30.09 -15.70
N LEU A 15 -8.91 -31.08 -15.65
CA LEU A 15 -8.14 -31.41 -14.45
C LEU A 15 -7.09 -30.32 -14.13
N ALA A 16 -6.48 -29.70 -15.13
CA ALA A 16 -5.55 -28.61 -14.96
C ALA A 16 -6.25 -27.32 -14.43
N ILE A 17 -7.44 -26.99 -14.97
CA ILE A 17 -8.23 -25.84 -14.52
C ILE A 17 -8.74 -26.07 -13.09
N SER A 18 -9.14 -27.29 -12.73
CA SER A 18 -9.55 -27.64 -11.36
C SER A 18 -8.38 -27.56 -10.37
N ALA A 19 -7.17 -27.94 -10.78
CA ALA A 19 -5.97 -27.86 -9.94
C ALA A 19 -5.52 -26.41 -9.69
N ILE A 20 -5.65 -25.53 -10.69
CA ILE A 20 -5.33 -24.10 -10.55
C ILE A 20 -6.30 -23.40 -9.59
N ASN A 21 -7.59 -23.71 -9.68
CA ASN A 21 -8.59 -23.14 -8.75
C ASN A 21 -8.42 -23.64 -7.31
N LEU A 22 -7.99 -24.88 -7.10
CA LEU A 22 -7.71 -25.41 -5.77
C LEU A 22 -6.48 -24.74 -5.12
N ASN A 23 -5.46 -24.41 -5.89
CA ASN A 23 -4.28 -23.69 -5.39
C ASN A 23 -4.59 -22.22 -5.01
N ALA A 24 -5.37 -21.52 -5.80
CA ALA A 24 -5.78 -20.15 -5.51
C ALA A 24 -6.63 -20.07 -4.21
N GLN A 25 -7.52 -21.02 -4.00
CA GLN A 25 -8.36 -21.09 -2.81
C GLN A 25 -7.57 -21.45 -1.54
N SER A 26 -6.50 -22.25 -1.65
CA SER A 26 -5.63 -22.61 -0.52
C SER A 26 -4.77 -21.44 -0.04
N LEU A 27 -4.32 -20.56 -0.94
CA LEU A 27 -3.56 -19.37 -0.59
C LEU A 27 -4.40 -18.34 0.20
N ARG A 28 -5.68 -18.21 -0.11
CA ARG A 28 -6.60 -17.33 0.65
C ARG A 28 -6.76 -17.77 2.10
N SER A 29 -6.99 -19.04 2.35
CA SER A 29 -7.17 -19.57 3.71
C SER A 29 -5.89 -19.50 4.55
N SER A 30 -4.72 -19.63 3.91
CA SER A 30 -3.44 -19.58 4.61
C SER A 30 -3.01 -18.17 5.06
N SER A 31 -3.64 -17.13 4.52
CA SER A 31 -3.33 -15.72 4.82
C SER A 31 -4.29 -15.08 5.83
N LEU A 32 -5.38 -15.78 6.19
CA LEU A 32 -6.36 -15.26 7.15
C LEU A 32 -5.91 -15.53 8.59
N GLU A 33 -5.60 -14.48 9.32
CA GLU A 33 -5.28 -14.57 10.75
C GLU A 33 -6.57 -14.65 11.55
N SER A 34 -6.80 -15.75 12.24
CA SER A 34 -8.06 -16.01 12.99
C SER A 34 -8.37 -14.94 14.04
N CYS A 35 -7.33 -14.36 14.67
CA CYS A 35 -7.51 -13.27 15.63
C CYS A 35 -8.07 -11.98 15.03
N LEU A 36 -8.08 -11.86 13.69
CA LEU A 36 -8.62 -10.70 12.98
C LEU A 36 -10.07 -10.91 12.52
N ALA A 37 -10.64 -12.09 12.66
CA ALA A 37 -12.02 -12.36 12.20
C ALA A 37 -13.03 -11.44 12.88
N PRO A 38 -13.98 -10.84 12.16
CA PRO A 38 -14.20 -10.87 10.69
C PRO A 38 -13.45 -9.77 9.91
N PHE A 39 -12.51 -9.06 10.54
CA PHE A 39 -11.80 -7.90 10.01
C PHE A 39 -10.42 -8.29 9.43
N TYR A 40 -10.36 -9.34 8.62
CA TYR A 40 -9.11 -9.93 8.13
C TYR A 40 -8.20 -8.94 7.37
N HIS A 41 -8.80 -7.95 6.71
CA HIS A 41 -8.08 -6.91 5.98
C HIS A 41 -7.60 -5.76 6.89
N GLY A 42 -7.81 -5.91 8.21
CA GLY A 42 -7.40 -4.93 9.21
C GLY A 42 -8.20 -3.64 9.15
N VAL A 43 -7.55 -2.59 9.61
CA VAL A 43 -8.09 -1.22 9.63
C VAL A 43 -7.12 -0.27 8.93
N ALA A 44 -7.62 0.86 8.49
CA ALA A 44 -6.82 1.92 7.87
C ALA A 44 -7.37 3.30 8.21
N SER A 45 -6.51 4.31 8.09
CA SER A 45 -6.94 5.71 8.12
C SER A 45 -6.26 6.49 7.01
N GLY A 46 -6.85 7.63 6.62
CA GLY A 46 -6.28 8.44 5.56
C GLY A 46 -6.87 9.83 5.44
N ASP A 47 -6.33 10.59 4.51
CA ASP A 47 -6.70 11.99 4.22
C ASP A 47 -6.90 12.82 5.50
N PRO A 48 -5.92 12.87 6.42
CA PRO A 48 -6.05 13.62 7.66
C PRO A 48 -6.10 15.12 7.37
N MET A 49 -7.06 15.78 8.01
CA MET A 49 -7.17 17.23 8.06
C MET A 49 -7.01 17.70 9.53
N ALA A 50 -7.04 18.98 9.77
CA ALA A 50 -6.84 19.51 11.13
C ALA A 50 -7.94 19.05 12.13
N ASP A 51 -9.15 18.84 11.64
CA ASP A 51 -10.34 18.57 12.43
C ASP A 51 -11.02 17.24 12.12
N LYS A 52 -10.44 16.44 11.20
CA LYS A 52 -11.06 15.18 10.75
C LYS A 52 -10.09 14.23 10.05
N VAL A 53 -10.48 12.95 10.01
CA VAL A 53 -9.71 11.89 9.34
C VAL A 53 -10.66 10.78 8.87
N ILE A 54 -10.35 10.18 7.74
CA ILE A 54 -11.04 8.95 7.29
C ILE A 54 -10.54 7.77 8.12
N ILE A 55 -11.45 6.95 8.63
CA ILE A 55 -11.15 5.60 9.12
C ILE A 55 -11.87 4.55 8.28
N TRP A 56 -11.25 3.38 8.13
CA TRP A 56 -11.67 2.35 7.20
C TRP A 56 -11.50 0.95 7.79
N THR A 57 -12.41 0.05 7.44
CA THR A 57 -12.28 -1.40 7.62
C THR A 57 -13.10 -2.14 6.56
N ARG A 58 -12.98 -3.48 6.53
CA ARG A 58 -13.85 -4.40 5.80
C ARG A 58 -14.26 -5.55 6.70
N VAL A 59 -15.54 -5.82 6.74
CA VAL A 59 -16.11 -6.98 7.45
C VAL A 59 -16.24 -8.13 6.45
N THR A 60 -15.64 -9.27 6.74
CA THR A 60 -15.82 -10.48 5.93
C THR A 60 -16.95 -11.29 6.55
N PRO A 61 -18.12 -11.40 5.91
CA PRO A 61 -19.24 -12.18 6.45
C PRO A 61 -18.90 -13.69 6.47
N ASP A 62 -19.42 -14.40 7.45
CA ASP A 62 -19.21 -15.85 7.61
C ASP A 62 -19.84 -16.67 6.47
N THR A 63 -20.87 -16.12 5.85
CA THR A 63 -21.56 -16.70 4.68
C THR A 63 -21.68 -15.68 3.58
N VAL A 64 -21.66 -16.14 2.33
CA VAL A 64 -21.96 -15.28 1.18
C VAL A 64 -23.45 -14.93 1.24
N SER A 65 -23.76 -13.73 1.67
CA SER A 65 -25.12 -13.21 1.82
C SER A 65 -25.16 -11.78 1.29
N SER A 66 -26.32 -11.34 0.81
CA SER A 66 -26.58 -9.92 0.52
C SER A 66 -27.01 -9.14 1.76
N ASP A 67 -27.13 -9.80 2.91
CA ASP A 67 -27.67 -9.20 4.13
C ASP A 67 -26.79 -8.04 4.61
N PRO A 68 -27.43 -6.97 5.07
CA PRO A 68 -26.73 -5.83 5.64
C PRO A 68 -26.04 -6.21 6.96
N VAL A 69 -24.81 -5.74 7.13
CA VAL A 69 -23.99 -5.95 8.34
C VAL A 69 -23.90 -4.64 9.11
N LEU A 70 -24.33 -4.66 10.36
CA LEU A 70 -24.14 -3.52 11.28
C LEU A 70 -22.72 -3.51 11.80
N VAL A 71 -22.06 -2.36 11.67
CA VAL A 71 -20.73 -2.09 12.20
C VAL A 71 -20.78 -0.86 13.10
N THR A 72 -20.38 -1.01 14.33
CA THR A 72 -20.15 0.12 15.24
C THR A 72 -18.69 0.50 15.21
N TRP A 73 -18.39 1.75 15.52
CA TRP A 73 -17.03 2.26 15.60
C TRP A 73 -16.87 3.24 16.74
N GLN A 74 -15.67 3.35 17.26
CA GLN A 74 -15.33 4.36 18.26
C GLN A 74 -13.89 4.85 18.05
N MET A 75 -13.64 6.10 18.47
CA MET A 75 -12.35 6.76 18.46
C MET A 75 -12.02 7.33 19.83
N ALA A 76 -10.77 7.13 20.28
CA ALA A 76 -10.30 7.56 21.60
C ALA A 76 -8.92 8.21 21.50
N THR A 77 -8.52 8.94 22.57
CA THR A 77 -7.18 9.54 22.68
C THR A 77 -6.15 8.60 23.31
N ASP A 78 -6.55 7.42 23.75
CA ASP A 78 -5.67 6.45 24.41
C ASP A 78 -5.79 5.04 23.82
N THR A 79 -4.73 4.27 23.93
CA THR A 79 -4.66 2.88 23.44
C THR A 79 -5.60 1.93 24.17
N GLY A 80 -6.10 2.29 25.35
CA GLY A 80 -7.05 1.52 26.14
C GLY A 80 -8.48 1.68 25.66
N MET A 81 -8.77 2.66 24.80
CA MET A 81 -10.11 3.09 24.39
C MET A 81 -10.98 3.52 25.58
N THR A 82 -10.36 4.16 26.58
CA THR A 82 -11.06 4.63 27.79
C THR A 82 -11.58 6.06 27.64
N ASN A 83 -10.84 6.90 26.91
CA ASN A 83 -11.19 8.29 26.62
C ASN A 83 -11.79 8.43 25.22
N VAL A 84 -12.98 7.86 25.05
CA VAL A 84 -13.72 7.90 23.76
C VAL A 84 -14.17 9.33 23.47
N VAL A 85 -13.79 9.85 22.30
CA VAL A 85 -14.11 11.23 21.85
C VAL A 85 -15.16 11.25 20.74
N ASN A 86 -15.31 10.15 20.00
CA ASN A 86 -16.29 10.04 18.92
C ASN A 86 -16.67 8.57 18.69
N GLY A 87 -17.85 8.32 18.10
CA GLY A 87 -18.32 6.98 17.81
C GLY A 87 -19.67 6.99 17.09
N GLY A 88 -20.05 5.84 16.56
CA GLY A 88 -21.29 5.70 15.83
C GLY A 88 -21.50 4.31 15.27
N SER A 89 -22.45 4.19 14.36
CA SER A 89 -22.76 2.96 13.67
C SER A 89 -23.04 3.21 12.20
N VAL A 90 -22.78 2.21 11.37
CA VAL A 90 -23.04 2.21 9.93
C VAL A 90 -23.45 0.82 9.49
N ILE A 91 -24.25 0.75 8.43
CA ILE A 91 -24.61 -0.50 7.77
C ILE A 91 -23.80 -0.60 6.47
N THR A 92 -23.17 -1.75 6.26
CA THR A 92 -22.51 -2.10 5.00
C THR A 92 -23.09 -3.39 4.41
N ASN A 93 -22.85 -3.63 3.13
CA ASN A 93 -23.33 -4.82 2.43
C ASN A 93 -22.44 -5.13 1.19
N ASN A 94 -22.83 -6.10 0.39
CA ASN A 94 -22.12 -6.53 -0.82
C ASN A 94 -21.98 -5.43 -1.89
N ASN A 95 -22.87 -4.42 -1.92
CA ASN A 95 -22.77 -3.33 -2.89
C ASN A 95 -21.48 -2.50 -2.69
N ALA A 96 -21.03 -2.39 -1.43
CA ALA A 96 -19.77 -1.74 -1.06
C ALA A 96 -18.67 -2.76 -0.71
N ASP A 97 -18.78 -4.00 -1.16
CA ASP A 97 -17.87 -5.10 -0.80
C ASP A 97 -17.64 -5.23 0.73
N TYR A 98 -18.65 -4.94 1.52
CA TYR A 98 -18.61 -4.92 2.99
C TYR A 98 -17.53 -3.99 3.57
N THR A 99 -17.02 -3.04 2.79
CA THR A 99 -16.15 -1.99 3.30
C THR A 99 -16.95 -0.96 4.11
N VAL A 100 -16.28 -0.38 5.08
CA VAL A 100 -16.79 0.71 5.93
C VAL A 100 -15.79 1.86 5.86
N LYS A 101 -16.28 3.05 5.57
CA LYS A 101 -15.48 4.27 5.51
C LYS A 101 -16.23 5.41 6.21
N ILE A 102 -15.60 5.98 7.23
CA ILE A 102 -16.18 7.03 8.07
C ILE A 102 -15.27 8.27 8.03
N ASP A 103 -15.80 9.42 7.70
CA ASP A 103 -15.11 10.71 7.89
C ASP A 103 -15.39 11.21 9.32
N VAL A 104 -14.49 10.91 10.24
CA VAL A 104 -14.62 11.30 11.65
C VAL A 104 -14.26 12.76 11.79
N THR A 105 -15.22 13.58 12.21
CA THR A 105 -15.10 15.05 12.34
C THR A 105 -15.06 15.50 13.79
N GLY A 106 -14.77 16.78 14.04
CA GLY A 106 -14.75 17.38 15.38
C GLY A 106 -13.53 16.98 16.21
N LEU A 107 -12.44 16.60 15.56
CA LEU A 107 -11.20 16.20 16.20
C LEU A 107 -10.31 17.41 16.48
N ASN A 108 -9.42 17.29 17.47
CA ASN A 108 -8.38 18.27 17.73
C ASN A 108 -7.24 18.12 16.72
N ALA A 109 -6.66 19.24 16.31
CA ALA A 109 -5.53 19.25 15.39
C ALA A 109 -4.26 18.67 16.03
N ASN A 110 -3.36 18.15 15.18
CA ASN A 110 -2.04 17.64 15.57
C ASN A 110 -2.09 16.57 16.68
N THR A 111 -3.16 15.77 16.73
CA THR A 111 -3.46 14.86 17.83
C THR A 111 -3.48 13.40 17.34
N TRP A 112 -2.84 12.51 18.10
CA TRP A 112 -2.91 11.08 17.89
C TRP A 112 -4.22 10.53 18.46
N TYR A 113 -4.87 9.68 17.67
CA TYR A 113 -6.09 8.97 18.02
C TYR A 113 -5.94 7.47 17.77
N TYR A 114 -6.76 6.71 18.50
CA TYR A 114 -6.93 5.27 18.33
C TYR A 114 -8.38 5.00 17.99
N TYR A 115 -8.62 4.02 17.12
CA TYR A 115 -9.97 3.69 16.68
C TYR A 115 -10.14 2.18 16.56
N GLU A 116 -11.35 1.70 16.74
CA GLU A 116 -11.71 0.31 16.52
C GLU A 116 -13.12 0.20 15.96
N PHE A 117 -13.37 -0.90 15.27
CA PHE A 117 -14.69 -1.26 14.77
C PHE A 117 -15.16 -2.52 15.51
N GLU A 118 -16.50 -2.71 15.55
CA GLU A 118 -17.11 -3.91 16.11
C GLU A 118 -18.27 -4.37 15.24
N SER A 119 -18.38 -5.67 15.01
CA SER A 119 -19.50 -6.31 14.34
C SER A 119 -19.76 -7.67 14.97
N ASN A 120 -21.03 -7.98 15.24
CA ASN A 120 -21.45 -9.24 15.86
C ASN A 120 -20.66 -9.60 17.13
N GLY A 121 -20.38 -8.60 17.99
CA GLY A 121 -19.63 -8.77 19.25
C GLY A 121 -18.13 -9.05 19.08
N LYS A 122 -17.60 -8.97 17.85
CA LYS A 122 -16.17 -9.11 17.58
C LYS A 122 -15.56 -7.76 17.20
N LYS A 123 -14.41 -7.46 17.79
CA LYS A 123 -13.69 -6.20 17.56
C LYS A 123 -12.60 -6.35 16.51
N SER A 124 -12.39 -5.30 15.72
CA SER A 124 -11.25 -5.18 14.83
C SER A 124 -9.94 -5.01 15.62
N PRO A 125 -8.76 -5.15 14.97
CA PRO A 125 -7.55 -4.55 15.49
C PRO A 125 -7.78 -3.06 15.76
N ARG A 126 -7.12 -2.51 16.78
CA ARG A 126 -7.10 -1.06 16.98
C ARG A 126 -6.23 -0.41 15.93
N GLY A 127 -6.75 0.62 15.28
CA GLY A 127 -5.99 1.50 14.42
C GLY A 127 -5.45 2.68 15.20
N ARG A 128 -4.38 3.28 14.69
CA ARG A 128 -3.83 4.53 15.16
C ARG A 128 -3.82 5.53 14.02
N THR A 129 -4.13 6.78 14.28
CA THR A 129 -4.16 7.85 13.27
C THR A 129 -3.76 9.17 13.90
N ARG A 130 -3.47 10.15 13.06
CA ARG A 130 -3.15 11.51 13.50
C ARG A 130 -3.85 12.53 12.63
N THR A 131 -4.41 13.56 13.22
CA THR A 131 -4.90 14.75 12.51
C THR A 131 -3.74 15.63 12.07
N ALA A 132 -3.92 16.35 10.97
CA ALA A 132 -2.98 17.37 10.53
C ALA A 132 -2.88 18.51 11.55
N PRO A 133 -1.75 19.25 11.64
CA PRO A 133 -1.66 20.45 12.43
C PRO A 133 -2.55 21.57 11.85
N GLN A 134 -2.99 22.48 12.71
CA GLN A 134 -3.63 23.73 12.35
C GLN A 134 -2.69 24.88 12.77
N GLY A 135 -2.39 25.79 11.85
CA GLY A 135 -1.44 26.86 12.13
C GLY A 135 0.03 26.44 12.10
N GLY A 136 0.84 26.88 13.04
CA GLY A 136 2.29 26.64 13.05
C GLY A 136 2.67 25.17 13.23
N ALA A 137 3.58 24.68 12.39
CA ALA A 137 4.25 23.42 12.56
C ALA A 137 5.75 23.62 12.34
N ASP A 138 6.58 23.25 13.33
CA ASP A 138 8.03 23.45 13.26
C ASP A 138 8.68 22.51 12.25
N SER A 139 8.22 21.28 12.21
CA SER A 139 8.69 20.26 11.27
C SER A 139 7.64 19.17 11.06
N LEU A 140 7.64 18.61 9.85
CA LEU A 140 6.81 17.47 9.45
C LEU A 140 7.68 16.45 8.73
N ARG A 141 7.28 15.19 8.82
CA ARG A 141 7.99 14.08 8.15
C ARG A 141 7.00 13.10 7.54
N PHE A 142 7.27 12.67 6.33
CA PHE A 142 6.43 11.72 5.60
C PHE A 142 7.28 10.59 5.04
N ALA A 143 6.77 9.37 5.15
CA ALA A 143 7.27 8.25 4.36
C ALA A 143 6.58 8.29 3.00
N VAL A 144 7.34 8.20 1.91
CA VAL A 144 6.79 8.18 0.55
C VAL A 144 7.13 6.85 -0.11
N VAL A 145 6.13 6.20 -0.66
CA VAL A 145 6.20 4.87 -1.28
C VAL A 145 5.43 4.86 -2.59
N SER A 146 5.78 3.94 -3.50
CA SER A 146 5.12 3.72 -4.78
C SER A 146 5.43 2.32 -5.31
N CYS A 147 4.63 1.83 -6.25
CA CYS A 147 4.96 0.68 -7.11
C CYS A 147 5.23 -0.61 -6.30
N ALA A 148 4.19 -1.05 -5.58
CA ALA A 148 4.24 -2.20 -4.69
C ALA A 148 3.70 -3.46 -5.37
N ASN A 149 4.46 -4.10 -6.27
CA ASN A 149 4.06 -5.33 -6.92
C ASN A 149 4.14 -6.52 -5.96
N LEU A 150 2.99 -7.15 -5.67
CA LEU A 150 2.88 -8.24 -4.70
C LEU A 150 3.66 -9.49 -5.12
N GLU A 151 3.67 -9.82 -6.41
CA GLU A 151 4.36 -11.01 -6.94
C GLU A 151 5.88 -10.81 -7.04
N ALA A 152 6.32 -9.57 -7.27
CA ALA A 152 7.73 -9.29 -7.50
C ALA A 152 8.59 -9.39 -6.24
N GLY A 153 7.98 -9.25 -5.04
CA GLY A 153 8.77 -9.34 -3.81
C GLY A 153 7.98 -9.13 -2.52
N LEU A 154 8.69 -9.27 -1.40
CA LEU A 154 8.16 -9.04 -0.07
C LEU A 154 8.17 -7.55 0.27
N PHE A 155 7.12 -7.07 0.93
CA PHE A 155 6.98 -5.68 1.32
C PHE A 155 7.87 -5.27 2.51
N ASN A 156 9.14 -5.66 2.45
CA ASN A 156 10.14 -5.38 3.47
C ASN A 156 10.26 -3.88 3.81
N ALA A 157 10.06 -3.00 2.82
CA ALA A 157 10.05 -1.56 3.02
C ALA A 157 8.96 -1.15 4.03
N TYR A 158 7.75 -1.72 3.96
CA TYR A 158 6.67 -1.43 4.90
C TYR A 158 7.00 -1.91 6.32
N LYS A 159 7.66 -3.06 6.45
CA LYS A 159 8.16 -3.54 7.75
C LYS A 159 9.20 -2.61 8.36
N VAL A 160 10.12 -2.09 7.54
CA VAL A 160 11.12 -1.11 8.00
C VAL A 160 10.45 0.21 8.42
N LEU A 161 9.48 0.70 7.66
CA LEU A 161 8.71 1.90 8.02
C LEU A 161 7.95 1.72 9.33
N LEU A 162 7.36 0.55 9.58
CA LEU A 162 6.75 0.21 10.87
C LEU A 162 7.74 0.29 12.03
N ASN A 163 8.95 -0.22 11.83
CA ASN A 163 9.99 -0.21 12.86
C ASN A 163 10.54 1.19 13.11
N ARG A 164 10.65 2.01 12.07
CA ARG A 164 11.07 3.43 12.20
C ARG A 164 10.06 4.25 12.97
N ALA A 165 8.82 4.21 12.54
CA ALA A 165 7.67 4.89 13.16
C ALA A 165 7.89 6.39 13.52
N ASP A 166 8.81 7.08 12.81
CA ASP A 166 9.25 8.44 13.07
C ASP A 166 8.71 9.48 12.07
N PHE A 167 7.53 9.23 11.51
CA PHE A 167 6.86 10.08 10.51
C PHE A 167 5.37 10.30 10.84
N ASP A 168 4.79 11.32 10.24
CA ASP A 168 3.42 11.78 10.52
C ASP A 168 2.37 11.03 9.70
N ALA A 169 2.67 10.70 8.45
CA ALA A 169 1.82 9.96 7.53
C ALA A 169 2.64 9.23 6.47
N VAL A 170 2.01 8.29 5.78
CA VAL A 170 2.53 7.64 4.57
C VAL A 170 1.87 8.28 3.35
N ILE A 171 2.67 8.64 2.35
CA ILE A 171 2.20 9.08 1.03
C ILE A 171 2.45 7.95 0.04
N CYS A 172 1.38 7.44 -0.58
CA CYS A 172 1.44 6.44 -1.64
C CYS A 172 1.14 7.11 -2.98
N LEU A 173 2.11 7.08 -3.89
CA LEU A 173 2.05 7.78 -5.17
C LEU A 173 1.50 6.92 -6.32
N GLY A 174 0.80 5.84 -6.00
CA GLY A 174 0.17 4.95 -6.94
C GLY A 174 0.88 3.61 -7.08
N ASP A 175 0.35 2.79 -7.99
CA ASP A 175 0.71 1.38 -8.14
C ASP A 175 0.60 0.62 -6.82
N TYR A 176 -0.50 0.88 -6.12
CA TYR A 176 -0.85 0.15 -4.92
C TYR A 176 -1.21 -1.30 -5.22
N ILE A 177 -1.80 -1.55 -6.40
CA ILE A 177 -2.08 -2.87 -6.99
C ILE A 177 -1.58 -2.90 -8.44
N TYR A 178 -1.51 -4.08 -9.03
CA TYR A 178 -1.21 -4.30 -10.45
C TYR A 178 -2.32 -5.13 -11.09
N GLU A 179 -2.71 -4.79 -12.33
CA GLU A 179 -3.86 -5.35 -13.01
C GLU A 179 -3.62 -6.68 -13.73
N TYR A 180 -2.38 -7.01 -14.02
CA TYR A 180 -2.00 -8.17 -14.84
C TYR A 180 -2.45 -9.51 -14.28
N GLU A 181 -2.48 -10.53 -15.13
CA GLU A 181 -2.59 -11.92 -14.72
C GLU A 181 -1.33 -12.36 -13.94
N THR A 182 -1.46 -13.48 -13.22
CA THR A 182 -0.33 -14.06 -12.47
C THR A 182 0.86 -14.34 -13.39
N GLY A 183 2.01 -13.77 -13.05
CA GLY A 183 3.26 -13.85 -13.80
C GLY A 183 3.35 -12.93 -15.02
N GLY A 184 2.34 -12.11 -15.29
CA GLY A 184 2.30 -11.23 -16.47
C GLY A 184 3.30 -10.08 -16.39
N TYR A 185 3.52 -9.52 -15.20
CA TYR A 185 4.42 -8.38 -15.02
C TYR A 185 5.74 -8.74 -14.31
N SER A 186 5.74 -9.74 -13.45
CA SER A 186 6.94 -10.18 -12.76
C SER A 186 7.51 -11.47 -13.37
N PRO A 187 8.64 -11.42 -14.11
CA PRO A 187 9.21 -12.60 -14.73
C PRO A 187 9.76 -13.63 -13.74
N ASN A 188 10.02 -13.22 -12.49
CA ASN A 188 10.51 -14.07 -11.41
C ASN A 188 9.65 -13.88 -10.16
N PRO A 189 8.39 -14.34 -10.16
CA PRO A 189 7.52 -14.14 -9.02
C PRO A 189 8.10 -14.85 -7.79
N THR A 190 8.09 -14.15 -6.66
CA THR A 190 8.49 -14.72 -5.38
C THR A 190 7.56 -15.87 -5.02
N ALA A 191 8.12 -17.04 -4.72
CA ALA A 191 7.35 -18.25 -4.44
C ALA A 191 6.27 -17.99 -3.37
N ASN A 192 5.04 -18.40 -3.65
CA ASN A 192 3.85 -18.25 -2.81
C ASN A 192 3.33 -16.81 -2.58
N ARG A 193 3.75 -15.84 -3.39
CA ARG A 193 3.22 -14.47 -3.35
C ARG A 193 2.40 -14.16 -4.60
N GLN A 194 1.46 -15.02 -4.92
CA GLN A 194 0.55 -14.78 -6.03
C GLN A 194 -0.64 -13.94 -5.58
N TRP A 195 -1.04 -13.01 -6.42
CA TRP A 195 -2.27 -12.24 -6.21
C TRP A 195 -3.52 -12.97 -6.69
N LEU A 196 -4.67 -12.51 -6.23
CA LEU A 196 -5.97 -12.94 -6.71
C LEU A 196 -6.74 -11.74 -7.29
N PRO A 197 -7.57 -11.98 -8.32
CA PRO A 197 -7.69 -13.22 -9.10
C PRO A 197 -6.42 -13.46 -9.92
N ALA A 198 -6.25 -14.70 -10.41
CA ALA A 198 -5.06 -15.07 -11.19
C ALA A 198 -5.08 -14.53 -12.63
N ASN A 199 -6.24 -14.13 -13.14
CA ASN A 199 -6.39 -13.46 -14.43
C ASN A 199 -6.14 -11.96 -14.33
N GLU A 200 -5.95 -11.32 -15.47
CA GLU A 200 -6.02 -9.86 -15.59
C GLU A 200 -7.38 -9.35 -15.09
N ILE A 201 -7.36 -8.21 -14.39
CA ILE A 201 -8.57 -7.68 -13.76
C ILE A 201 -9.28 -6.68 -14.66
N LEU A 202 -10.58 -6.89 -14.89
CA LEU A 202 -11.43 -6.09 -15.76
C LEU A 202 -12.73 -5.66 -15.07
N SER A 203 -13.34 -6.58 -14.32
CA SER A 203 -14.62 -6.34 -13.65
C SER A 203 -14.43 -5.72 -12.26
N LEU A 204 -15.49 -5.11 -11.73
CA LEU A 204 -15.48 -4.58 -10.36
C LEU A 204 -15.14 -5.67 -9.32
N SER A 205 -15.63 -6.90 -9.52
CA SER A 205 -15.30 -8.01 -8.63
C SER A 205 -13.81 -8.37 -8.67
N ASP A 206 -13.18 -8.32 -9.85
CA ASP A 206 -11.75 -8.61 -9.99
C ASP A 206 -10.91 -7.56 -9.27
N TYR A 207 -11.21 -6.27 -9.46
CA TYR A 207 -10.53 -5.19 -8.74
C TYR A 207 -10.67 -5.33 -7.23
N ARG A 208 -11.89 -5.61 -6.73
CA ARG A 208 -12.15 -5.84 -5.30
C ARG A 208 -11.35 -7.02 -4.76
N GLU A 209 -11.28 -8.12 -5.51
CA GLU A 209 -10.49 -9.30 -5.14
C GLU A 209 -8.99 -8.99 -5.13
N ARG A 210 -8.48 -8.20 -6.09
CA ARG A 210 -7.08 -7.78 -6.15
C ARG A 210 -6.72 -6.91 -4.94
N TYR A 211 -7.53 -5.90 -4.58
CA TYR A 211 -7.33 -5.13 -3.35
C TYR A 211 -7.38 -6.02 -2.11
N SER A 212 -8.32 -6.95 -2.04
CA SER A 212 -8.41 -7.92 -0.95
C SER A 212 -7.11 -8.73 -0.81
N SER A 213 -6.56 -9.22 -1.93
CA SER A 213 -5.31 -9.97 -1.95
C SER A 213 -4.13 -9.17 -1.38
N TYR A 214 -3.94 -7.93 -1.81
CA TYR A 214 -2.90 -7.03 -1.31
C TYR A 214 -3.07 -6.69 0.17
N ARG A 215 -4.29 -6.40 0.60
CA ARG A 215 -4.60 -6.03 1.99
C ARG A 215 -4.47 -7.19 2.98
N LEU A 216 -4.28 -8.42 2.53
CA LEU A 216 -3.93 -9.57 3.37
C LEU A 216 -2.42 -9.63 3.67
N ASP A 217 -1.56 -8.88 2.95
CA ASP A 217 -0.16 -8.77 3.34
C ASP A 217 -0.02 -8.16 4.74
N GLN A 218 0.75 -8.80 5.59
CA GLN A 218 0.86 -8.44 7.00
C GLN A 218 1.54 -7.08 7.20
N ASP A 219 2.62 -6.79 6.46
CA ASP A 219 3.39 -5.58 6.63
C ASP A 219 2.63 -4.35 6.11
N LEU A 220 1.96 -4.49 4.95
CA LEU A 220 1.07 -3.46 4.41
C LEU A 220 -0.12 -3.19 5.35
N ARG A 221 -0.80 -4.24 5.81
CA ARG A 221 -1.94 -4.13 6.74
C ARG A 221 -1.53 -3.45 8.04
N ARG A 222 -0.37 -3.79 8.59
CA ARG A 222 0.18 -3.20 9.80
C ARG A 222 0.56 -1.73 9.63
N LEU A 223 1.12 -1.36 8.48
CA LEU A 223 1.46 0.03 8.20
C LEU A 223 0.19 0.90 8.14
N HIS A 224 -0.86 0.42 7.46
CA HIS A 224 -2.17 1.07 7.47
C HIS A 224 -2.82 1.17 8.85
N GLN A 225 -2.62 0.15 9.70
CA GLN A 225 -3.13 0.16 11.07
C GLN A 225 -2.50 1.27 11.91
N GLN A 226 -1.25 1.64 11.65
CA GLN A 226 -0.47 2.53 12.51
C GLN A 226 -0.40 3.98 12.05
N PHE A 227 -0.58 4.23 10.75
CA PHE A 227 -0.39 5.56 10.17
C PHE A 227 -1.49 5.91 9.18
N PRO A 228 -1.90 7.19 9.14
CA PRO A 228 -2.78 7.65 8.08
C PRO A 228 -2.05 7.65 6.74
N PHE A 229 -2.76 7.24 5.68
CA PHE A 229 -2.28 7.25 4.31
C PHE A 229 -2.85 8.42 3.52
N ILE A 230 -2.02 8.97 2.66
CA ILE A 230 -2.38 9.95 1.64
C ILE A 230 -2.13 9.28 0.30
N ASN A 231 -3.19 8.90 -0.40
CA ASN A 231 -3.08 8.08 -1.60
C ASN A 231 -3.43 8.89 -2.85
N VAL A 232 -2.71 8.66 -3.94
CA VAL A 232 -3.12 8.90 -5.32
C VAL A 232 -3.02 7.59 -6.07
N TRP A 233 -3.82 7.37 -7.12
CA TRP A 233 -3.60 6.24 -8.03
C TRP A 233 -2.51 6.58 -9.05
N ASP A 234 -1.93 5.55 -9.68
CA ASP A 234 -1.23 5.65 -10.94
C ASP A 234 -2.01 4.82 -12.00
N ASP A 235 -1.39 4.34 -13.02
CA ASP A 235 -2.07 3.61 -14.10
C ASP A 235 -2.50 2.20 -13.69
N HIS A 236 -1.65 1.46 -12.95
CA HIS A 236 -1.91 0.07 -12.59
C HIS A 236 -3.11 -0.13 -11.64
N GLU A 237 -3.60 0.91 -10.98
CA GLU A 237 -4.91 0.84 -10.35
C GLU A 237 -6.06 0.70 -11.36
N SER A 238 -5.80 0.98 -12.65
CA SER A 238 -6.71 0.76 -13.77
C SER A 238 -6.11 -0.21 -14.80
N ALA A 239 -5.15 0.24 -15.59
CA ALA A 239 -4.37 -0.58 -16.53
C ALA A 239 -3.15 0.21 -17.01
N ASN A 240 -2.05 -0.50 -17.35
CA ASN A 240 -0.79 0.07 -17.80
C ASN A 240 -0.97 1.19 -18.82
N ASP A 241 -0.20 2.26 -18.63
CA ASP A 241 -0.18 3.46 -19.48
C ASP A 241 -1.57 4.06 -19.74
N ALA A 242 -2.44 4.07 -18.70
CA ALA A 242 -3.79 4.61 -18.83
C ALA A 242 -3.82 6.10 -19.16
N TRP A 243 -4.80 6.48 -20.00
CA TRP A 243 -5.18 7.86 -20.27
C TRP A 243 -6.70 8.03 -20.12
N MET A 244 -7.23 9.21 -20.36
CA MET A 244 -8.65 9.52 -20.13
C MET A 244 -9.61 8.51 -20.77
N ASN A 245 -9.31 8.00 -21.98
CA ASN A 245 -10.23 7.18 -22.78
C ASN A 245 -9.71 5.77 -23.12
N GLY A 246 -8.60 5.34 -22.55
CA GLY A 246 -8.01 4.03 -22.81
C GLY A 246 -6.79 3.74 -21.97
N ALA A 247 -6.14 2.62 -22.24
CA ALA A 247 -4.87 2.21 -21.66
C ALA A 247 -4.08 1.39 -22.67
N GLU A 248 -2.76 1.31 -22.51
CA GLU A 248 -1.93 0.41 -23.33
C GLU A 248 -2.36 -1.04 -23.08
N ASN A 249 -2.49 -1.44 -21.82
CA ASN A 249 -2.98 -2.77 -21.44
C ASN A 249 -4.52 -2.82 -21.41
N HIS A 250 -5.15 -2.45 -22.54
CA HIS A 250 -6.60 -2.59 -22.72
C HIS A 250 -6.99 -2.76 -24.18
N THR A 251 -7.62 -3.89 -24.51
CA THR A 251 -8.11 -4.20 -25.85
C THR A 251 -9.64 -4.17 -25.91
N THR A 252 -10.21 -3.05 -26.34
CA THR A 252 -11.67 -2.84 -26.36
C THR A 252 -12.46 -3.96 -27.08
N SER A 253 -11.90 -4.61 -28.11
CA SER A 253 -12.57 -5.68 -28.87
C SER A 253 -12.76 -6.99 -28.08
N SER A 254 -11.90 -7.27 -27.10
CA SER A 254 -11.96 -8.47 -26.25
C SER A 254 -12.42 -8.21 -24.83
N GLU A 255 -12.16 -6.99 -24.30
CA GLU A 255 -12.35 -6.63 -22.89
C GLU A 255 -13.52 -5.66 -22.66
N GLY A 256 -14.13 -5.19 -23.76
CA GLY A 256 -15.23 -4.23 -23.72
C GLY A 256 -14.77 -2.78 -23.61
N PRO A 257 -15.68 -1.82 -23.41
CA PRO A 257 -15.33 -0.41 -23.37
C PRO A 257 -14.44 -0.05 -22.19
N PHE A 258 -13.32 0.64 -22.41
CA PHE A 258 -12.44 1.10 -21.33
C PHE A 258 -13.15 1.94 -20.27
N ALA A 259 -14.16 2.71 -20.65
CA ALA A 259 -14.97 3.50 -19.71
C ALA A 259 -15.58 2.64 -18.59
N VAL A 260 -15.95 1.38 -18.88
CA VAL A 260 -16.48 0.44 -17.88
C VAL A 260 -15.36 -0.02 -16.96
N ARG A 261 -14.21 -0.45 -17.50
CA ARG A 261 -13.03 -0.83 -16.72
C ARG A 261 -12.57 0.32 -15.81
N LYS A 262 -12.46 1.53 -16.34
CA LYS A 262 -12.13 2.73 -15.59
C LYS A 262 -13.11 3.01 -14.45
N ALA A 263 -14.42 2.88 -14.68
CA ALA A 263 -15.42 3.06 -13.64
C ALA A 263 -15.28 2.01 -12.52
N ASN A 264 -15.07 0.73 -12.89
CA ASN A 264 -14.85 -0.37 -11.96
C ASN A 264 -13.61 -0.13 -11.09
N SER A 265 -12.49 0.25 -11.71
CA SER A 265 -11.23 0.48 -11.02
C SER A 265 -11.33 1.64 -10.03
N LYS A 266 -11.92 2.78 -10.44
CA LYS A 266 -12.15 3.96 -9.59
C LYS A 266 -13.06 3.63 -8.41
N GLN A 267 -14.15 2.89 -8.63
CA GLN A 267 -15.04 2.47 -7.57
C GLN A 267 -14.33 1.59 -6.55
N ALA A 268 -13.62 0.54 -6.99
CA ALA A 268 -12.88 -0.35 -6.12
C ALA A 268 -11.79 0.39 -5.32
N TYR A 269 -11.07 1.32 -5.97
CA TYR A 269 -10.09 2.17 -5.31
C TYR A 269 -10.68 2.96 -4.14
N PHE A 270 -11.83 3.62 -4.37
CA PHE A 270 -12.49 4.40 -3.33
C PHE A 270 -13.18 3.52 -2.28
N GLU A 271 -13.55 2.30 -2.59
CA GLU A 271 -14.06 1.34 -1.59
C GLU A 271 -12.96 0.83 -0.66
N TRP A 272 -11.77 0.51 -1.21
CA TRP A 272 -10.72 -0.19 -0.49
C TRP A 272 -9.66 0.70 0.17
N LEU A 273 -9.58 1.98 -0.21
CA LEU A 273 -8.61 2.91 0.35
C LEU A 273 -9.28 4.02 1.16
N PRO A 274 -8.62 4.49 2.24
CA PRO A 274 -9.14 5.50 3.13
C PRO A 274 -9.00 6.91 2.54
N ILE A 275 -9.54 7.13 1.36
CA ILE A 275 -9.52 8.40 0.64
C ILE A 275 -10.87 9.12 0.75
N ARG A 276 -10.86 10.45 0.88
CA ARG A 276 -12.05 11.28 0.99
C ARG A 276 -12.61 11.62 -0.38
N GLN A 277 -13.91 11.40 -0.56
CA GLN A 277 -14.63 11.91 -1.72
C GLN A 277 -14.69 13.44 -1.67
N GLN A 278 -14.47 14.08 -2.82
CA GLN A 278 -14.48 15.54 -2.92
C GLN A 278 -15.92 16.05 -3.01
N VAL A 279 -16.34 16.87 -2.04
CA VAL A 279 -17.69 17.44 -2.02
C VAL A 279 -17.85 18.44 -3.17
N GLY A 280 -18.91 18.27 -3.94
CA GLY A 280 -19.21 19.14 -5.09
C GLY A 280 -18.41 18.85 -6.35
N ALA A 281 -17.55 17.82 -6.37
CA ALA A 281 -16.93 17.35 -7.61
C ALA A 281 -17.99 16.71 -8.53
N THR A 282 -17.85 16.93 -9.83
CA THR A 282 -18.71 16.29 -10.85
C THR A 282 -18.44 14.78 -10.95
N ASP A 283 -17.20 14.38 -10.70
CA ASP A 283 -16.79 12.98 -10.58
C ASP A 283 -16.67 12.62 -9.09
N PRO A 284 -17.50 11.71 -8.56
CA PRO A 284 -17.43 11.31 -7.15
C PRO A 284 -16.12 10.64 -6.79
N TYR A 285 -15.35 10.19 -7.78
CA TYR A 285 -14.04 9.54 -7.63
C TYR A 285 -12.88 10.43 -8.06
N GLN A 286 -13.03 11.75 -7.99
CA GLN A 286 -11.95 12.69 -8.26
C GLN A 286 -10.86 12.56 -7.19
N ILE A 287 -9.59 12.30 -7.60
CA ILE A 287 -8.47 12.20 -6.67
C ILE A 287 -7.66 13.47 -6.53
N PHE A 288 -7.66 14.35 -7.54
CA PHE A 288 -6.91 15.62 -7.41
C PHE A 288 -7.58 16.49 -6.34
N ARG A 289 -6.79 16.82 -5.33
CA ARG A 289 -7.23 17.51 -4.12
C ARG A 289 -6.06 18.17 -3.41
N LYS A 290 -6.35 18.99 -2.41
CA LYS A 290 -5.34 19.61 -1.56
C LYS A 290 -5.52 19.17 -0.11
N LEU A 291 -4.42 18.77 0.54
CA LEU A 291 -4.36 18.57 1.99
C LEU A 291 -3.34 19.54 2.60
N THR A 292 -3.80 20.27 3.61
CA THR A 292 -3.00 21.29 4.28
C THR A 292 -2.53 20.79 5.64
N TYR A 293 -1.23 20.89 5.89
CA TYR A 293 -0.60 20.58 7.16
C TYR A 293 -0.07 21.87 7.80
N GLY A 294 -0.97 22.56 8.48
CA GLY A 294 -0.70 23.86 9.08
C GLY A 294 -0.29 24.91 8.05
N ASN A 295 0.63 25.78 8.43
CA ASN A 295 1.25 26.75 7.53
C ASN A 295 2.56 26.24 6.90
N LEU A 296 2.92 24.96 7.13
CA LEU A 296 4.20 24.42 6.68
C LEU A 296 4.10 23.79 5.28
N VAL A 297 3.08 22.99 5.00
CA VAL A 297 2.97 22.32 3.69
C VAL A 297 1.52 22.20 3.20
N ASP A 298 1.32 22.52 1.93
CA ASP A 298 0.18 22.13 1.12
C ASP A 298 0.60 20.99 0.19
N PHE A 299 0.01 19.80 0.39
CA PHE A 299 0.09 18.72 -0.58
C PHE A 299 -0.98 18.94 -1.65
N ILE A 300 -0.53 19.13 -2.88
CA ILE A 300 -1.39 19.37 -4.05
C ILE A 300 -1.32 18.08 -4.88
N MET A 301 -2.29 17.19 -4.66
CA MET A 301 -2.37 15.91 -5.34
C MET A 301 -2.94 16.08 -6.74
N LEU A 302 -2.31 15.43 -7.72
CA LEU A 302 -2.72 15.45 -9.13
C LEU A 302 -3.23 14.07 -9.58
N ASP A 303 -4.03 14.08 -10.63
CA ASP A 303 -4.38 12.93 -11.45
C ASP A 303 -3.70 13.09 -12.80
N THR A 304 -2.60 12.40 -13.03
CA THR A 304 -1.86 12.45 -14.30
C THR A 304 -2.21 11.28 -15.22
N ARG A 305 -3.29 10.54 -14.91
CA ARG A 305 -3.71 9.34 -15.65
C ARG A 305 -5.14 9.42 -16.18
N LEU A 306 -6.12 9.45 -15.33
CA LEU A 306 -7.51 9.19 -15.69
C LEU A 306 -8.34 10.46 -15.93
N HIS A 307 -7.81 11.65 -15.58
CA HIS A 307 -8.50 12.93 -15.75
C HIS A 307 -7.82 13.82 -16.79
N GLY A 308 -8.46 14.03 -17.93
CA GLY A 308 -8.05 15.02 -18.94
C GLY A 308 -6.79 14.66 -19.76
N ARG A 309 -6.16 13.51 -19.49
CA ARG A 309 -4.94 13.09 -20.18
C ARG A 309 -5.23 12.62 -21.61
N ASP A 310 -4.53 13.20 -22.58
CA ASP A 310 -4.49 12.72 -23.96
C ASP A 310 -3.71 11.39 -24.07
N LEU A 311 -4.03 10.61 -25.10
CA LEU A 311 -3.25 9.41 -25.48
C LEU A 311 -1.77 9.77 -25.67
N GLN A 312 -0.86 8.90 -25.21
CA GLN A 312 0.58 9.03 -25.43
C GLN A 312 0.89 9.12 -26.95
N ALA A 313 1.76 10.05 -27.31
CA ALA A 313 2.13 10.30 -28.72
C ALA A 313 3.60 9.99 -29.02
N GLY A 314 4.26 9.22 -28.17
CA GLY A 314 5.70 9.00 -28.22
C GLY A 314 6.49 10.19 -27.69
N THR A 315 7.75 10.32 -28.12
CA THR A 315 8.68 11.33 -27.58
C THR A 315 9.13 12.37 -28.61
N THR A 316 8.75 12.23 -29.88
CA THR A 316 9.19 13.09 -30.98
C THR A 316 8.03 13.43 -31.94
N GLY A 317 8.21 14.48 -32.73
CA GLY A 317 7.28 14.87 -33.78
C GLY A 317 6.32 15.99 -33.39
N ALA A 318 5.56 16.48 -34.37
CA ALA A 318 4.67 17.62 -34.22
C ALA A 318 3.52 17.37 -33.22
N THR A 319 3.06 16.13 -33.13
CA THR A 319 2.01 15.76 -32.17
C THR A 319 2.47 15.97 -30.73
N VAL A 320 3.67 15.52 -30.36
CA VAL A 320 4.23 15.65 -29.00
C VAL A 320 4.40 17.12 -28.61
N THR A 321 4.87 17.95 -29.54
CA THR A 321 5.15 19.37 -29.29
C THR A 321 3.92 20.27 -29.45
N SER A 322 2.77 19.71 -29.79
CA SER A 322 1.54 20.49 -29.94
C SER A 322 1.18 21.25 -28.67
N GLY A 323 0.92 22.54 -28.78
CA GLY A 323 0.51 23.40 -27.68
C GLY A 323 -0.86 23.04 -27.07
N THR A 324 -1.64 22.21 -27.78
CA THR A 324 -2.98 21.77 -27.33
C THR A 324 -2.97 20.46 -26.56
N ARG A 325 -1.84 19.74 -26.53
CA ARG A 325 -1.76 18.48 -25.76
C ARG A 325 -1.91 18.74 -24.28
N GLN A 326 -2.66 17.85 -23.64
CA GLN A 326 -3.01 17.93 -22.22
C GLN A 326 -2.61 16.65 -21.48
N LEU A 327 -2.03 16.80 -20.32
CA LEU A 327 -1.79 15.76 -19.32
C LEU A 327 -2.81 15.88 -18.18
N LEU A 328 -3.05 17.10 -17.72
CA LEU A 328 -3.96 17.37 -16.60
C LEU A 328 -5.40 17.68 -17.06
N GLY A 329 -5.57 18.05 -18.31
CA GLY A 329 -6.83 18.63 -18.78
C GLY A 329 -7.02 20.07 -18.30
N THR A 330 -7.96 20.78 -18.93
CA THR A 330 -8.19 22.21 -18.66
C THR A 330 -8.62 22.48 -17.22
N ASP A 331 -9.51 21.64 -16.68
CA ASP A 331 -10.11 21.84 -15.36
C ASP A 331 -9.07 21.67 -14.25
N GLN A 332 -8.33 20.58 -14.30
CA GLN A 332 -7.29 20.30 -13.30
C GLN A 332 -6.12 21.28 -13.43
N PHE A 333 -5.73 21.65 -14.65
CA PHE A 333 -4.69 22.67 -14.86
C PHE A 333 -5.08 24.02 -14.24
N THR A 334 -6.32 24.46 -14.46
CA THR A 334 -6.84 25.70 -13.86
C THR A 334 -6.92 25.57 -12.33
N TRP A 335 -7.38 24.43 -11.84
CA TRP A 335 -7.43 24.14 -10.42
C TRP A 335 -6.02 24.17 -9.78
N LEU A 336 -5.02 23.55 -10.42
CA LEU A 336 -3.63 23.56 -9.97
C LEU A 336 -3.09 25.00 -9.85
N GLY A 337 -3.28 25.82 -10.87
CA GLY A 337 -2.89 27.23 -10.85
C GLY A 337 -3.50 27.96 -9.65
N ASN A 338 -4.81 27.85 -9.47
CA ASN A 338 -5.53 28.46 -8.35
C ASN A 338 -5.04 27.96 -6.98
N ARG A 339 -4.63 26.67 -6.85
CA ARG A 339 -4.09 26.13 -5.59
C ARG A 339 -2.70 26.66 -5.30
N LEU A 340 -1.85 26.79 -6.31
CA LEU A 340 -0.53 27.37 -6.21
C LEU A 340 -0.60 28.86 -5.83
N ASP A 341 -1.45 29.63 -6.51
CA ASP A 341 -1.61 31.07 -6.27
C ASP A 341 -2.18 31.40 -4.88
N SER A 342 -3.12 30.57 -4.40
CA SER A 342 -3.78 30.78 -3.10
C SER A 342 -3.07 30.13 -1.91
N SER A 343 -2.02 29.38 -2.13
CA SER A 343 -1.31 28.67 -1.05
C SER A 343 -0.49 29.65 -0.21
N SER A 344 -0.83 29.73 1.07
CA SER A 344 -0.04 30.45 2.09
C SER A 344 0.96 29.54 2.82
N ALA A 345 0.95 28.23 2.53
CA ALA A 345 1.90 27.31 3.13
C ALA A 345 3.33 27.57 2.66
N ARG A 346 4.30 27.30 3.52
CA ARG A 346 5.73 27.43 3.20
C ARG A 346 6.06 26.59 1.95
N TRP A 347 5.75 25.30 1.96
CA TRP A 347 6.06 24.37 0.89
C TRP A 347 4.79 23.98 0.12
N LYS A 348 4.86 24.02 -1.22
CA LYS A 348 3.84 23.53 -2.15
C LYS A 348 4.36 22.24 -2.73
N VAL A 349 3.85 21.11 -2.23
CA VAL A 349 4.31 19.78 -2.66
C VAL A 349 3.35 19.23 -3.70
N LEU A 350 3.78 19.24 -4.96
CA LEU A 350 3.07 18.55 -6.05
C LEU A 350 3.23 17.05 -5.85
N THR A 351 2.13 16.40 -5.49
CA THR A 351 2.09 14.97 -5.19
C THR A 351 1.47 14.28 -6.38
N GLN A 352 2.29 13.61 -7.19
CA GLN A 352 1.84 13.14 -8.49
C GLN A 352 2.61 11.86 -8.92
N GLN A 353 2.19 11.25 -10.01
CA GLN A 353 2.58 9.92 -10.41
C GLN A 353 3.90 9.91 -11.17
N ILE A 354 3.95 10.57 -12.30
CA ILE A 354 4.96 10.43 -13.35
C ILE A 354 6.03 11.54 -13.33
N MET A 355 7.24 11.24 -13.73
CA MET A 355 8.37 12.17 -13.66
C MET A 355 8.14 13.46 -14.46
N ILE A 356 8.28 14.62 -13.77
CA ILE A 356 8.10 15.95 -14.37
C ILE A 356 9.36 16.41 -15.10
N ALA A 357 10.53 16.22 -14.50
CA ALA A 357 11.79 16.62 -15.09
C ALA A 357 12.03 15.86 -16.42
N PRO A 358 12.57 16.52 -17.46
CA PRO A 358 12.84 15.83 -18.71
C PRO A 358 13.91 14.74 -18.52
N LEU A 359 13.71 13.59 -19.17
CA LEU A 359 14.67 12.49 -19.20
C LEU A 359 15.13 12.27 -20.63
N LYS A 360 16.40 12.58 -20.91
CA LYS A 360 16.97 12.45 -22.24
C LYS A 360 18.16 11.49 -22.26
N VAL A 361 18.19 10.65 -23.28
CA VAL A 361 19.33 9.80 -23.61
C VAL A 361 19.82 10.22 -25.01
N PHE A 362 21.10 10.53 -25.16
CA PHE A 362 21.67 11.10 -26.38
C PHE A 362 20.88 12.32 -26.92
N GLY A 363 20.37 13.15 -26.00
CA GLY A 363 19.63 14.37 -26.33
C GLY A 363 18.16 14.18 -26.74
N GLN A 364 17.68 12.94 -26.82
CA GLN A 364 16.30 12.61 -27.14
C GLN A 364 15.53 12.19 -25.88
N ALA A 365 14.29 12.65 -25.72
CA ALA A 365 13.39 12.15 -24.69
C ALA A 365 13.12 10.65 -24.91
N VAL A 366 13.05 9.88 -23.83
CA VAL A 366 12.98 8.41 -23.92
C VAL A 366 11.68 7.81 -23.40
N ASN A 367 10.87 8.58 -22.68
CA ASN A 367 9.60 8.11 -22.15
C ASN A 367 8.47 9.09 -22.47
N GLY A 368 7.59 8.71 -23.41
CA GLY A 368 6.43 9.50 -23.81
C GLY A 368 5.23 9.36 -22.88
N ASP A 369 5.26 8.42 -21.95
CA ASP A 369 4.26 8.26 -20.93
C ASP A 369 4.40 9.28 -19.80
N GLN A 370 5.61 9.77 -19.55
CA GLN A 370 5.89 10.84 -18.59
C GLN A 370 5.61 12.24 -19.17
N TRP A 371 5.92 13.29 -18.40
CA TRP A 371 5.76 14.67 -18.85
C TRP A 371 6.55 15.02 -20.13
N ASP A 372 7.48 14.17 -20.56
CA ASP A 372 8.17 14.29 -21.83
C ASP A 372 7.25 14.08 -23.04
N GLY A 373 6.16 13.36 -22.90
CA GLY A 373 5.09 13.27 -23.89
C GLY A 373 4.19 14.51 -23.95
N TYR A 374 4.32 15.44 -23.01
CA TYR A 374 3.46 16.63 -22.84
C TYR A 374 4.25 17.91 -22.57
N PRO A 375 5.34 18.19 -23.32
CA PRO A 375 6.30 19.24 -23.00
C PRO A 375 5.69 20.66 -23.01
N ALA A 376 4.64 20.88 -23.79
CA ALA A 376 3.95 22.17 -23.84
C ALA A 376 3.21 22.44 -22.52
N GLU A 377 2.53 21.46 -21.95
CA GLU A 377 1.84 21.64 -20.67
C GLU A 377 2.81 21.74 -19.50
N ARG A 378 3.87 20.93 -19.48
CA ARG A 378 4.98 21.11 -18.53
C ARG A 378 5.50 22.55 -18.53
N THR A 379 5.74 23.10 -19.71
CA THR A 379 6.19 24.48 -19.87
C THR A 379 5.17 25.48 -19.33
N ARG A 380 3.88 25.24 -19.54
CA ARG A 380 2.81 26.10 -18.98
C ARG A 380 2.83 26.08 -17.45
N VAL A 381 2.98 24.90 -16.82
CA VAL A 381 3.08 24.77 -15.36
C VAL A 381 4.30 25.52 -14.83
N PHE A 382 5.47 25.34 -15.43
CA PHE A 382 6.70 26.02 -15.01
C PHE A 382 6.61 27.53 -15.17
N ASN A 383 6.05 28.00 -16.30
CA ASN A 383 5.83 29.43 -16.52
C ASN A 383 4.84 30.02 -15.51
N HIS A 384 3.77 29.30 -15.15
CA HIS A 384 2.83 29.74 -14.12
C HIS A 384 3.56 29.96 -12.77
N ILE A 385 4.40 29.00 -12.35
CA ILE A 385 5.20 29.09 -11.13
C ILE A 385 6.14 30.28 -11.16
N LEU A 386 6.84 30.50 -12.27
CA LEU A 386 7.84 31.56 -12.36
C LEU A 386 7.21 32.94 -12.51
N ASN A 387 6.20 33.09 -13.37
CA ASN A 387 5.57 34.38 -13.66
C ASN A 387 4.79 34.93 -12.46
N ASN A 388 4.24 34.05 -11.61
CA ASN A 388 3.54 34.43 -10.38
C ASN A 388 4.47 34.45 -9.16
N ASN A 389 5.79 34.31 -9.35
CA ASN A 389 6.80 34.29 -8.28
C ASN A 389 6.49 33.27 -7.17
N ILE A 390 5.90 32.13 -7.52
CA ILE A 390 5.61 31.06 -6.56
C ILE A 390 6.91 30.41 -6.15
N THR A 391 7.20 30.37 -4.85
CA THR A 391 8.43 29.79 -4.28
C THR A 391 8.14 28.48 -3.57
N ASP A 392 9.20 27.75 -3.23
CA ASP A 392 9.13 26.55 -2.38
C ASP A 392 8.25 25.45 -2.99
N VAL A 393 8.38 25.26 -4.30
CA VAL A 393 7.68 24.19 -5.05
C VAL A 393 8.57 22.96 -5.11
N VAL A 394 8.04 21.86 -4.61
CA VAL A 394 8.66 20.55 -4.60
C VAL A 394 7.70 19.55 -5.25
N ALA A 395 8.17 18.72 -6.17
CA ALA A 395 7.41 17.58 -6.67
C ALA A 395 7.89 16.30 -5.98
N ILE A 396 6.95 15.39 -5.67
CA ILE A 396 7.24 14.02 -5.28
C ILE A 396 6.53 13.08 -6.26
N THR A 397 7.25 12.07 -6.73
CA THR A 397 6.91 11.29 -7.92
C THR A 397 7.20 9.80 -7.71
N GLY A 398 6.43 8.91 -8.37
CA GLY A 398 6.58 7.46 -8.41
C GLY A 398 6.87 6.92 -9.82
N ASP A 399 6.11 5.91 -10.27
CA ASP A 399 6.01 5.35 -11.63
C ASP A 399 7.27 4.65 -12.17
N ILE A 400 8.35 5.36 -12.31
CA ILE A 400 9.54 4.93 -13.07
C ILE A 400 10.40 3.84 -12.38
N HIS A 401 9.99 3.31 -11.25
CA HIS A 401 10.64 2.22 -10.48
C HIS A 401 12.12 2.47 -10.17
N SER A 402 12.52 3.72 -10.06
CA SER A 402 13.90 4.15 -9.84
C SER A 402 13.94 5.46 -9.06
N SER A 403 15.10 5.78 -8.49
CA SER A 403 15.27 6.94 -7.63
C SER A 403 15.88 8.10 -8.39
N TRP A 404 15.30 9.30 -8.26
CA TRP A 404 15.85 10.50 -8.89
C TRP A 404 15.74 11.73 -7.98
N ALA A 405 16.69 12.65 -8.14
CA ALA A 405 16.59 14.01 -7.62
C ALA A 405 16.90 15.00 -8.73
N ASN A 406 15.94 15.83 -9.06
CA ASN A 406 15.98 16.69 -10.23
C ASN A 406 15.72 18.15 -9.87
N ASP A 407 16.44 19.07 -10.49
CA ASP A 407 15.94 20.43 -10.66
C ASP A 407 14.88 20.41 -11.79
N LEU A 408 13.87 21.28 -11.74
CA LEU A 408 12.84 21.38 -12.78
C LEU A 408 13.24 22.43 -13.83
N PRO A 409 13.96 22.05 -14.90
CA PRO A 409 14.65 22.98 -15.79
C PRO A 409 13.70 23.66 -16.74
N THR A 410 13.82 24.99 -16.86
CA THR A 410 13.23 25.74 -17.98
C THR A 410 14.23 25.90 -19.12
N ALA A 411 13.85 26.58 -20.20
CA ALA A 411 14.73 26.84 -21.35
C ALA A 411 16.01 27.62 -20.98
N THR A 412 15.99 28.37 -19.87
CA THR A 412 17.12 29.19 -19.39
C THR A 412 17.91 28.53 -18.27
N TYR A 413 17.67 27.24 -18.01
CA TYR A 413 18.29 26.51 -16.90
C TYR A 413 19.81 26.41 -17.05
N ASN A 414 20.52 26.68 -15.95
CA ASN A 414 21.96 26.52 -15.83
C ASN A 414 22.30 25.40 -14.83
N GLY A 415 22.82 24.30 -15.30
CA GLY A 415 23.12 23.12 -14.48
C GLY A 415 24.17 23.32 -13.38
N THR A 416 25.04 24.34 -13.50
CA THR A 416 26.07 24.65 -12.50
C THR A 416 25.50 25.47 -11.33
N THR A 417 24.64 26.43 -11.63
CA THR A 417 24.10 27.37 -10.64
C THR A 417 22.68 27.01 -10.17
N GLY A 418 21.96 26.15 -10.90
CA GLY A 418 20.55 25.87 -10.68
C GLY A 418 19.61 27.00 -11.11
N SER A 419 20.13 28.13 -11.62
CA SER A 419 19.28 29.24 -12.09
C SER A 419 18.42 28.80 -13.26
N GLY A 420 17.20 29.34 -13.36
CA GLY A 420 16.24 28.93 -14.38
C GLY A 420 15.49 27.64 -14.03
N SER A 421 15.58 27.13 -12.80
CA SER A 421 14.72 26.06 -12.30
C SER A 421 13.38 26.61 -11.78
N ALA A 422 12.28 25.91 -12.06
CA ALA A 422 10.95 26.23 -11.53
C ALA A 422 10.72 25.68 -10.11
N GLY A 423 11.46 24.65 -9.72
CA GLY A 423 11.37 23.95 -8.44
C GLY A 423 12.26 22.71 -8.44
N VAL A 424 11.99 21.76 -7.57
CA VAL A 424 12.75 20.51 -7.47
C VAL A 424 11.81 19.30 -7.47
N GLU A 425 12.33 18.13 -7.83
CA GLU A 425 11.60 16.88 -7.86
C GLU A 425 12.39 15.78 -7.14
N PHE A 426 11.69 15.00 -6.31
CA PHE A 426 12.18 13.78 -5.68
C PHE A 426 11.35 12.58 -6.15
N VAL A 427 11.99 11.62 -6.78
CA VAL A 427 11.35 10.40 -7.27
C VAL A 427 11.68 9.26 -6.32
N THR A 428 10.63 8.58 -5.81
CA THR A 428 10.78 7.44 -4.92
C THR A 428 11.10 6.17 -5.71
N PRO A 429 11.95 5.27 -5.19
CA PRO A 429 12.10 3.93 -5.76
C PRO A 429 10.81 3.14 -5.62
N SER A 430 10.67 2.05 -6.38
CA SER A 430 9.59 1.08 -6.16
C SER A 430 9.78 0.36 -4.82
N VAL A 431 8.65 -0.06 -4.22
CA VAL A 431 8.68 -0.98 -3.07
C VAL A 431 9.20 -2.35 -3.51
N THR A 432 8.69 -2.87 -4.63
CA THR A 432 9.06 -4.20 -5.15
C THR A 432 9.03 -4.33 -6.68
N SER A 433 8.40 -3.40 -7.40
CA SER A 433 8.31 -3.50 -8.86
C SER A 433 9.69 -3.43 -9.52
N PRO A 434 9.94 -4.22 -10.58
CA PRO A 434 11.25 -4.29 -11.22
C PRO A 434 11.78 -2.93 -11.66
N GLY A 435 13.01 -2.61 -11.27
CA GLY A 435 13.70 -1.39 -11.68
C GLY A 435 14.25 -1.44 -13.10
N LEU A 436 14.85 -0.35 -13.53
CA LEU A 436 15.46 -0.23 -14.85
C LEU A 436 16.88 -0.83 -14.84
N ASN A 437 17.08 -1.91 -15.55
CA ASN A 437 18.42 -2.50 -15.73
C ASN A 437 19.09 -1.93 -17.00
N ILE A 438 19.65 -0.73 -16.90
CA ILE A 438 20.37 -0.07 -18.01
C ILE A 438 21.88 -0.12 -17.70
N PRO A 439 22.68 -0.92 -18.41
CA PRO A 439 24.13 -0.92 -18.27
C PRO A 439 24.69 0.49 -18.53
N LEU A 440 25.59 0.97 -17.68
CA LEU A 440 26.15 2.35 -17.68
C LEU A 440 25.15 3.45 -17.31
N GLY A 441 23.95 3.10 -16.79
CA GLY A 441 22.76 3.93 -16.81
C GLY A 441 22.87 5.26 -16.07
N ALA A 442 22.96 5.25 -14.75
CA ALA A 442 22.77 6.46 -13.94
C ALA A 442 23.82 7.56 -14.25
N ALA A 443 25.11 7.21 -14.32
CA ALA A 443 26.16 8.19 -14.57
C ALA A 443 26.10 8.80 -15.98
N ALA A 444 25.81 8.00 -17.00
CA ALA A 444 25.67 8.48 -18.39
C ALA A 444 24.44 9.37 -18.56
N ILE A 445 23.34 9.03 -17.90
CA ILE A 445 22.12 9.84 -17.89
C ILE A 445 22.38 11.19 -17.21
N GLN A 446 23.01 11.20 -16.03
CA GLN A 446 23.36 12.44 -15.33
C GLN A 446 24.30 13.33 -16.15
N ALA A 447 25.30 12.75 -16.84
CA ALA A 447 26.22 13.50 -17.71
C ALA A 447 25.48 14.19 -18.87
N SER A 448 24.39 13.60 -19.37
CA SER A 448 23.57 14.14 -20.47
C SER A 448 22.46 15.07 -20.00
N ASN A 449 22.15 15.10 -18.70
CA ASN A 449 21.03 15.84 -18.11
C ASN A 449 21.50 16.60 -16.87
N SER A 450 22.05 17.79 -17.05
CA SER A 450 22.68 18.57 -15.96
C SER A 450 21.75 18.93 -14.80
N HIS A 451 20.43 18.84 -14.99
CA HIS A 451 19.40 19.02 -13.97
C HIS A 451 19.18 17.79 -13.10
N ILE A 452 19.58 16.60 -13.55
CA ILE A 452 19.49 15.36 -12.77
C ILE A 452 20.67 15.31 -11.80
N LYS A 453 20.43 15.51 -10.52
CA LYS A 453 21.46 15.60 -9.48
C LYS A 453 21.75 14.25 -8.81
N TYR A 454 20.81 13.33 -8.86
CA TYR A 454 20.95 11.97 -8.37
C TYR A 454 20.07 11.02 -9.18
N ALA A 455 20.57 9.81 -9.40
CA ALA A 455 19.82 8.71 -9.98
C ALA A 455 20.34 7.37 -9.45
N ASP A 456 19.42 6.45 -9.14
CA ASP A 456 19.65 5.03 -8.94
C ASP A 456 18.53 4.26 -9.64
N LEU A 457 18.89 3.30 -10.50
CA LEU A 457 17.95 2.74 -11.46
C LEU A 457 17.37 1.38 -11.03
N SER A 458 17.89 0.75 -9.98
CA SER A 458 17.63 -0.66 -9.72
C SER A 458 17.25 -1.00 -8.27
N GLN A 459 17.45 -0.08 -7.34
CA GLN A 459 17.24 -0.37 -5.93
C GLN A 459 15.77 -0.20 -5.53
N HIS A 460 15.32 -1.07 -4.61
CA HIS A 460 13.98 -1.03 -4.03
C HIS A 460 13.99 -0.39 -2.64
N GLY A 461 12.91 0.31 -2.29
CA GLY A 461 12.86 0.94 -0.98
C GLY A 461 11.78 2.01 -0.83
N PHE A 462 12.17 3.12 -0.22
CA PHE A 462 11.30 4.26 0.08
C PHE A 462 12.12 5.54 0.25
N ILE A 463 11.44 6.67 0.27
CA ILE A 463 12.04 7.93 0.70
C ILE A 463 11.39 8.45 1.98
N ILE A 464 12.16 9.19 2.75
CA ILE A 464 11.67 10.04 3.84
C ILE A 464 11.76 11.49 3.40
N LEU A 465 10.63 12.17 3.40
CA LEU A 465 10.51 13.61 3.14
C LEU A 465 10.43 14.34 4.48
N ASP A 466 11.46 15.09 4.82
CA ASP A 466 11.58 15.88 6.05
C ASP A 466 11.48 17.37 5.73
N LEU A 467 10.46 18.04 6.27
CA LEU A 467 10.16 19.45 5.99
C LEU A 467 10.23 20.27 7.27
N ASN A 468 10.83 21.44 7.18
CA ASN A 468 10.77 22.48 8.21
C ASN A 468 10.72 23.86 7.54
N SER A 469 10.72 24.93 8.34
CA SER A 469 10.64 26.30 7.83
C SER A 469 11.82 26.72 6.93
N ASN A 470 12.97 26.03 7.04
CA ASN A 470 14.20 26.40 6.36
C ASN A 470 14.49 25.55 5.12
N ARG A 471 14.09 24.26 5.14
CA ARG A 471 14.38 23.34 4.05
C ARG A 471 13.37 22.19 3.93
N THR A 472 13.31 21.62 2.74
CA THR A 472 12.75 20.29 2.48
C THR A 472 13.90 19.37 2.08
N GLN A 473 14.08 18.28 2.84
CA GLN A 473 15.08 17.24 2.60
C GLN A 473 14.42 15.93 2.23
N CYS A 474 14.97 15.24 1.25
CA CYS A 474 14.62 13.88 0.87
C CYS A 474 15.78 12.94 1.17
N ASP A 475 15.49 11.84 1.86
CA ASP A 475 16.43 10.78 2.19
C ASP A 475 15.98 9.48 1.53
N TRP A 476 16.81 8.88 0.67
CA TRP A 476 16.57 7.58 0.04
C TRP A 476 17.10 6.46 0.91
N TYR A 477 16.26 5.45 1.12
CA TYR A 477 16.59 4.23 1.84
C TYR A 477 16.30 3.01 0.98
N TYR A 478 17.29 2.11 0.87
CA TYR A 478 17.20 0.91 0.05
C TYR A 478 17.20 -0.35 0.89
N MET A 479 16.32 -1.25 0.51
CA MET A 479 16.23 -2.59 1.09
C MET A 479 17.36 -3.47 0.57
N ASN A 480 17.96 -4.29 1.44
CA ASN A 480 19.00 -5.21 1.00
C ASN A 480 18.47 -6.35 0.12
N THR A 481 17.19 -6.70 0.27
CA THR A 481 16.52 -7.72 -0.53
C THR A 481 15.01 -7.54 -0.45
N ILE A 482 14.32 -7.97 -1.51
CA ILE A 482 12.85 -8.13 -1.55
C ILE A 482 12.44 -9.60 -1.68
N ASP A 483 13.39 -10.54 -1.85
CA ASP A 483 13.12 -11.96 -2.12
C ASP A 483 12.94 -12.78 -0.83
N GLN A 484 13.44 -12.28 0.30
CA GLN A 484 13.38 -12.93 1.60
C GLN A 484 12.94 -11.95 2.68
N PRO A 485 12.26 -12.42 3.76
CA PRO A 485 11.90 -11.55 4.88
C PRO A 485 13.15 -10.86 5.45
N SER A 486 13.15 -9.54 5.45
CA SER A 486 14.27 -8.74 5.93
C SER A 486 13.77 -7.43 6.56
N SER A 487 14.54 -6.91 7.51
CA SER A 487 14.42 -5.52 8.00
C SER A 487 15.74 -4.77 7.84
N THR A 488 16.68 -5.33 7.06
CA THR A 488 17.97 -4.70 6.78
C THR A 488 17.82 -3.73 5.62
N TYR A 489 18.27 -2.51 5.83
CA TYR A 489 18.22 -1.43 4.86
C TYR A 489 19.40 -0.49 5.04
N SER A 490 19.69 0.33 4.05
CA SER A 490 20.76 1.33 4.09
C SER A 490 20.24 2.71 3.69
N HIS A 491 20.79 3.75 4.31
CA HIS A 491 20.68 5.11 3.82
C HIS A 491 21.61 5.28 2.61
N ALA A 492 21.07 5.67 1.48
CA ALA A 492 21.81 5.74 0.23
C ALA A 492 22.21 7.18 -0.15
N LYS A 493 21.28 8.12 -0.02
CA LYS A 493 21.46 9.50 -0.46
C LYS A 493 20.57 10.44 0.33
N SER A 494 21.05 11.68 0.50
CA SER A 494 20.22 12.80 0.96
C SER A 494 20.44 14.01 0.06
N MET A 495 19.34 14.66 -0.29
CA MET A 495 19.36 15.95 -0.99
C MET A 495 18.29 16.87 -0.43
N TYR A 496 18.48 18.16 -0.54
CA TYR A 496 17.56 19.14 0.01
C TYR A 496 17.47 20.40 -0.86
N VAL A 497 16.40 21.14 -0.67
CA VAL A 497 16.20 22.50 -1.18
C VAL A 497 15.95 23.43 -0.01
N ASN A 498 16.61 24.58 0.02
CA ASN A 498 16.33 25.60 1.03
C ASN A 498 15.11 26.44 0.66
N HIS A 499 14.50 27.03 1.69
CA HIS A 499 13.47 28.05 1.51
C HIS A 499 13.92 29.15 0.54
N LEU A 500 13.05 29.50 -0.40
CA LEU A 500 13.25 30.46 -1.51
C LEU A 500 14.25 30.00 -2.60
N GLU A 501 14.87 28.84 -2.46
CA GLU A 501 15.64 28.24 -3.54
C GLU A 501 14.77 27.39 -4.44
N ARG A 502 15.23 27.17 -5.67
CA ARG A 502 14.55 26.31 -6.66
C ARG A 502 15.48 25.25 -7.23
N PHE A 503 16.60 24.95 -6.56
CA PHE A 503 17.58 23.96 -7.00
C PHE A 503 18.08 23.13 -5.83
N LEU A 504 18.53 21.93 -6.14
CA LEU A 504 18.94 20.92 -5.17
C LEU A 504 20.37 21.15 -4.66
N ARG A 505 20.53 20.86 -3.37
CA ARG A 505 21.81 20.79 -2.65
C ARG A 505 22.02 19.38 -2.12
N THR A 506 23.27 18.94 -2.07
CA THR A 506 23.68 17.64 -1.53
C THR A 506 24.01 17.75 -0.05
N THR A 507 23.60 16.76 0.72
CA THR A 507 24.11 16.51 2.09
C THR A 507 24.49 15.04 2.22
N VAL A 508 25.41 14.72 3.13
CA VAL A 508 25.83 13.35 3.42
C VAL A 508 25.05 12.73 4.57
N SER A 509 24.31 13.56 5.32
CA SER A 509 23.60 13.11 6.52
C SER A 509 22.11 13.02 6.24
N ALA A 510 21.53 11.87 6.56
CA ALA A 510 20.08 11.73 6.65
C ALA A 510 19.53 12.69 7.70
N SER A 511 18.25 13.03 7.56
CA SER A 511 17.52 13.76 8.59
C SER A 511 17.52 12.94 9.88
N MET A 512 17.85 13.59 11.01
CA MET A 512 17.91 12.92 12.30
C MET A 512 16.59 12.25 12.62
N PRO A 513 16.61 10.97 13.07
CA PRO A 513 15.38 10.30 13.54
C PRO A 513 14.71 11.17 14.61
N ARG A 514 13.40 11.29 14.52
CA ARG A 514 12.64 11.96 15.59
C ARG A 514 12.61 11.03 16.79
N ASN A 515 13.03 11.51 17.95
CA ASN A 515 12.77 10.82 19.20
C ASN A 515 11.25 10.63 19.33
N SER A 516 10.83 9.40 19.59
CA SER A 516 9.45 8.95 19.53
C SER A 516 8.54 9.68 20.53
N VAL A 517 8.11 10.87 20.18
CA VAL A 517 6.95 11.54 20.81
C VAL A 517 5.65 11.02 20.18
N PHE A 518 5.74 10.01 19.34
CA PHE A 518 4.61 9.37 18.71
C PHE A 518 4.01 8.39 19.71
N GLY A 519 2.76 8.59 20.08
CA GLY A 519 2.04 7.76 21.04
C GLY A 519 2.22 6.25 20.78
N ASN A 520 1.97 5.43 21.77
CA ASN A 520 2.19 3.99 21.70
C ASN A 520 1.58 3.38 20.44
N LEU A 521 2.31 2.50 19.78
CA LEU A 521 1.77 1.74 18.64
C LEU A 521 0.55 0.94 19.08
N ALA A 522 -0.47 0.90 18.24
CA ALA A 522 -1.66 0.10 18.49
C ALA A 522 -1.31 -1.41 18.51
N PRO A 523 -1.93 -2.22 19.38
CA PRO A 523 -1.64 -3.65 19.49
C PRO A 523 -2.04 -4.40 18.20
N ILE A 524 -1.39 -5.54 17.96
CA ILE A 524 -1.56 -6.30 16.70
C ILE A 524 -2.95 -6.89 16.57
N CYS A 525 -3.43 -7.55 17.62
CA CYS A 525 -4.75 -8.18 17.66
C CYS A 525 -5.63 -7.53 18.74
N PRO A 526 -6.96 -7.64 18.64
CA PRO A 526 -7.85 -7.23 19.71
C PRO A 526 -7.41 -7.88 21.02
N ARG A 527 -7.27 -7.11 22.09
CA ARG A 527 -7.05 -7.70 23.41
C ARG A 527 -8.33 -8.43 23.82
N THR A 528 -8.25 -9.73 24.05
CA THR A 528 -9.17 -10.38 24.96
C THR A 528 -8.96 -9.71 26.33
N ILE A 529 -9.99 -9.02 26.83
CA ILE A 529 -9.97 -8.48 28.19
C ILE A 529 -10.07 -9.69 29.11
N ASN A 530 -8.92 -10.24 29.52
CA ASN A 530 -8.90 -11.13 30.68
C ASN A 530 -9.11 -10.24 31.92
N THR A 531 -10.34 -10.13 32.38
CA THR A 531 -10.63 -9.68 33.75
C THR A 531 -10.22 -10.79 34.73
N SER A 532 -8.94 -11.01 34.89
CA SER A 532 -8.38 -11.76 36.00
C SER A 532 -7.44 -10.85 36.78
N THR A 533 -7.97 -10.25 37.84
CA THR A 533 -7.17 -9.79 38.96
C THR A 533 -6.49 -11.02 39.61
N GLY A 534 -5.23 -11.26 39.31
CA GLY A 534 -4.49 -12.38 39.88
C GLY A 534 -3.00 -12.26 39.63
N LEU A 535 -2.26 -12.13 40.68
CA LEU A 535 -0.84 -12.15 40.89
C LEU A 535 0.04 -12.76 39.79
N SER A 536 1.03 -11.96 39.36
CA SER A 536 2.06 -12.34 38.40
C SER A 536 2.95 -13.47 38.94
N ASN A 537 2.83 -14.66 38.37
CA ASN A 537 3.89 -15.67 38.44
C ASN A 537 4.82 -15.48 37.24
N ASN A 538 6.09 -15.23 37.49
CA ASN A 538 7.18 -15.09 36.52
C ASN A 538 7.56 -16.43 35.86
N ALA A 539 6.63 -17.15 35.24
CA ALA A 539 6.91 -18.32 34.43
C ALA A 539 6.94 -17.95 32.93
N SER A 540 7.94 -18.41 32.22
CA SER A 540 8.05 -18.20 30.78
C SER A 540 6.80 -18.75 30.06
N PRO A 541 6.18 -18.01 29.12
CA PRO A 541 5.00 -18.48 28.44
C PRO A 541 5.27 -19.77 27.66
N ILE A 542 4.25 -20.64 27.56
CA ILE A 542 4.34 -21.85 26.73
C ILE A 542 4.43 -21.47 25.26
N ARG A 543 5.25 -22.17 24.50
CA ARG A 543 5.45 -21.96 23.07
C ARG A 543 5.47 -23.28 22.32
N LEU A 544 5.05 -23.28 21.05
CA LEU A 544 5.31 -24.40 20.16
C LEU A 544 6.80 -24.44 19.82
N LEU A 545 7.44 -25.61 20.05
CA LEU A 545 8.82 -25.86 19.65
C LEU A 545 8.86 -26.46 18.25
N ASN A 546 8.04 -27.49 18.00
CA ASN A 546 8.02 -28.19 16.73
C ASN A 546 6.70 -28.95 16.54
N VAL A 547 6.34 -29.23 15.27
CA VAL A 547 5.20 -30.07 14.88
C VAL A 547 5.67 -31.03 13.79
N PHE A 548 5.63 -32.33 14.06
CA PHE A 548 6.18 -33.35 13.17
C PHE A 548 5.44 -34.70 13.29
N PRO A 549 5.52 -35.60 12.28
CA PRO A 549 6.01 -35.30 10.95
C PRO A 549 5.10 -34.30 10.23
N ASN A 550 5.68 -33.52 9.35
CA ASN A 550 4.92 -32.62 8.50
C ASN A 550 5.55 -32.64 7.10
N PRO A 551 4.91 -33.30 6.12
CA PRO A 551 3.58 -33.93 6.11
C PRO A 551 3.40 -35.11 7.09
N ALA A 552 2.15 -35.29 7.56
CA ALA A 552 1.74 -36.38 8.45
C ALA A 552 0.78 -37.36 7.78
N GLN A 553 0.94 -38.66 8.05
CA GLN A 553 0.07 -39.71 7.52
C GLN A 553 -0.91 -40.25 8.57
N LYS A 554 -0.41 -40.68 9.72
CA LYS A 554 -1.20 -41.33 10.76
C LYS A 554 -1.21 -40.56 12.08
N GLU A 555 -0.10 -39.96 12.43
CA GLU A 555 0.12 -39.33 13.72
C GLU A 555 0.82 -37.98 13.54
N LEU A 556 0.49 -37.05 14.40
CA LEU A 556 1.09 -35.74 14.50
C LEU A 556 1.58 -35.52 15.94
N VAL A 557 2.81 -35.10 16.08
CA VAL A 557 3.41 -34.80 17.38
C VAL A 557 3.61 -33.30 17.51
N ILE A 558 3.06 -32.70 18.56
CA ILE A 558 3.21 -31.28 18.91
C ILE A 558 4.16 -31.19 20.12
N SER A 559 5.29 -30.52 19.96
CA SER A 559 6.25 -30.28 21.02
C SER A 559 6.14 -28.87 21.58
N PHE A 560 6.18 -28.75 22.90
CA PHE A 560 6.08 -27.49 23.64
C PHE A 560 7.41 -27.08 24.29
N LEU A 561 7.61 -25.76 24.45
CA LEU A 561 8.73 -25.17 25.17
C LEU A 561 8.20 -24.15 26.18
N GLY A 562 8.81 -24.04 27.35
CA GLY A 562 8.45 -23.07 28.39
C GLY A 562 7.70 -23.70 29.54
N GLN A 563 6.64 -23.07 30.03
CA GLN A 563 5.83 -23.54 31.16
C GLN A 563 5.27 -24.94 30.88
N GLN A 564 5.12 -25.77 31.94
CA GLN A 564 4.53 -27.11 31.80
C GLN A 564 3.13 -27.00 31.16
N ALA A 565 2.91 -27.81 30.14
CA ALA A 565 1.64 -27.89 29.45
C ALA A 565 0.58 -28.56 30.34
N ASN A 566 -0.63 -28.01 30.37
CA ASN A 566 -1.77 -28.54 31.12
C ASN A 566 -2.85 -29.07 30.16
N ASP A 567 -4.06 -29.24 30.67
CA ASP A 567 -5.23 -29.59 29.84
C ASP A 567 -5.50 -28.56 28.78
N GLY A 568 -5.96 -29.01 27.63
CA GLY A 568 -6.23 -28.12 26.50
C GLY A 568 -6.95 -28.82 25.34
N LYS A 569 -6.99 -28.13 24.22
CA LYS A 569 -7.57 -28.70 23.01
C LYS A 569 -6.80 -28.29 21.76
N VAL A 570 -6.81 -29.15 20.77
CA VAL A 570 -6.31 -28.87 19.42
C VAL A 570 -7.48 -28.89 18.45
N THR A 571 -7.69 -27.79 17.72
CA THR A 571 -8.73 -27.68 16.70
C THR A 571 -8.09 -27.61 15.33
N PHE A 572 -8.55 -28.44 14.42
CA PHE A 572 -8.09 -28.54 13.05
C PHE A 572 -9.13 -27.94 12.12
N TYR A 573 -8.71 -27.01 11.30
CA TYR A 573 -9.54 -26.39 10.28
C TYR A 573 -9.02 -26.78 8.90
N ASN A 574 -9.91 -27.17 8.01
CA ASN A 574 -9.57 -27.42 6.60
C ASN A 574 -9.22 -26.10 5.89
N ASN A 575 -8.83 -26.19 4.63
CA ASN A 575 -8.48 -25.03 3.80
C ASN A 575 -9.65 -24.07 3.51
N LEU A 576 -10.89 -24.47 3.82
CA LEU A 576 -12.08 -23.61 3.75
C LEU A 576 -12.37 -22.91 5.07
N GLY A 577 -11.52 -23.10 6.11
CA GLY A 577 -11.75 -22.55 7.44
C GLY A 577 -12.82 -23.28 8.26
N GLN A 578 -13.35 -24.40 7.77
CA GLN A 578 -14.34 -25.22 8.49
C GLN A 578 -13.62 -26.12 9.50
N LYS A 579 -14.19 -26.23 10.70
CA LYS A 579 -13.69 -27.15 11.71
C LYS A 579 -13.85 -28.61 11.19
N ALA A 580 -12.69 -29.25 10.98
CA ALA A 580 -12.61 -30.63 10.51
C ALA A 580 -12.52 -31.63 11.67
N PHE A 581 -11.78 -31.27 12.72
CA PHE A 581 -11.53 -32.17 13.85
C PHE A 581 -11.19 -31.34 15.10
N GLU A 582 -11.54 -31.85 16.29
CA GLU A 582 -11.16 -31.28 17.57
C GLU A 582 -10.67 -32.41 18.49
N TYR A 583 -9.52 -32.21 19.10
CA TYR A 583 -8.91 -33.14 20.04
C TYR A 583 -8.72 -32.46 21.38
N ASN A 584 -9.48 -32.91 22.39
CA ASN A 584 -9.30 -32.47 23.76
C ASN A 584 -8.27 -33.37 24.45
N PHE A 585 -7.34 -32.78 25.15
CA PHE A 585 -6.28 -33.51 25.86
C PHE A 585 -6.14 -33.01 27.29
N SER A 586 -5.67 -33.90 28.17
CA SER A 586 -5.31 -33.61 29.54
C SER A 586 -3.80 -33.55 29.68
N LYS A 587 -3.32 -33.07 30.83
CA LYS A 587 -1.90 -33.10 31.18
C LYS A 587 -1.30 -34.52 31.12
N ALA A 588 -2.11 -35.57 31.37
CA ALA A 588 -1.67 -36.96 31.31
C ALA A 588 -1.37 -37.43 29.87
N ASP A 589 -1.92 -36.79 28.87
CA ASP A 589 -1.69 -37.08 27.44
C ASP A 589 -0.37 -36.46 26.93
N ILE A 590 0.30 -35.65 27.74
CA ILE A 590 1.53 -34.96 27.40
C ILE A 590 2.72 -35.66 28.03
N TYR A 591 3.55 -36.27 27.19
CA TYR A 591 4.78 -36.96 27.65
C TYR A 591 6.03 -36.23 27.14
N ASN A 592 6.97 -35.90 28.01
CA ASN A 592 8.18 -35.13 27.67
C ASN A 592 7.92 -33.84 26.90
N ASN A 593 6.89 -33.07 27.30
CA ASN A 593 6.42 -31.88 26.60
C ASN A 593 5.97 -32.12 25.15
N GLN A 594 5.53 -33.34 24.85
CA GLN A 594 5.01 -33.72 23.53
C GLN A 594 3.58 -34.25 23.66
N LEU A 595 2.72 -33.82 22.78
CA LEU A 595 1.35 -34.29 22.57
C LEU A 595 1.28 -35.02 21.26
N GLN A 596 0.86 -36.30 21.28
CA GLN A 596 0.68 -37.13 20.09
C GLN A 596 -0.80 -37.22 19.72
N ILE A 597 -1.14 -36.93 18.49
CA ILE A 597 -2.53 -36.91 18.00
C ILE A 597 -2.66 -37.85 16.81
N ASN A 598 -3.66 -38.72 16.84
CA ASN A 598 -4.02 -39.53 15.70
C ASN A 598 -4.80 -38.68 14.67
N VAL A 599 -4.23 -38.57 13.47
CA VAL A 599 -4.79 -37.79 12.36
C VAL A 599 -5.17 -38.66 11.16
N ARG A 600 -5.25 -39.99 11.37
CA ARG A 600 -5.51 -40.98 10.28
C ARG A 600 -6.80 -40.70 9.52
N ASP A 601 -7.85 -40.30 10.24
CA ASP A 601 -9.20 -40.14 9.70
C ASP A 601 -9.43 -38.74 9.06
N LEU A 602 -8.42 -37.86 9.12
CA LEU A 602 -8.48 -36.59 8.41
C LEU A 602 -8.34 -36.80 6.90
N ALA A 603 -9.09 -36.06 6.12
CA ALA A 603 -8.95 -36.02 4.67
C ALA A 603 -7.56 -35.48 4.28
N ILE A 604 -7.06 -35.89 3.11
CA ILE A 604 -5.80 -35.36 2.58
C ILE A 604 -5.93 -33.86 2.35
N GLY A 605 -4.94 -33.07 2.76
CA GLY A 605 -4.92 -31.65 2.56
C GLY A 605 -4.12 -30.86 3.60
N LEU A 606 -4.13 -29.56 3.44
CA LEU A 606 -3.53 -28.62 4.37
C LEU A 606 -4.52 -28.28 5.49
N TYR A 607 -4.05 -28.31 6.71
CA TYR A 607 -4.81 -27.93 7.91
C TYR A 607 -4.17 -26.75 8.62
N ASN A 608 -5.00 -25.78 9.01
CA ASN A 608 -4.66 -24.73 9.96
C ASN A 608 -5.14 -25.19 11.34
N CYS A 609 -4.27 -25.12 12.35
CA CYS A 609 -4.56 -25.68 13.64
C CYS A 609 -4.34 -24.67 14.76
N THR A 610 -5.19 -24.73 15.77
CA THR A 610 -5.02 -23.99 17.02
C THR A 610 -4.81 -24.97 18.16
N VAL A 611 -3.90 -24.65 19.09
CA VAL A 611 -3.75 -25.32 20.37
C VAL A 611 -4.11 -24.33 21.47
N ASP A 612 -5.24 -24.54 22.11
CA ASP A 612 -5.66 -23.77 23.28
C ASP A 612 -5.17 -24.49 24.54
N ILE A 613 -4.19 -23.90 25.22
CA ILE A 613 -3.49 -24.50 26.38
C ILE A 613 -3.01 -23.40 27.33
N ASN A 614 -3.11 -23.61 28.65
CA ASN A 614 -2.66 -22.64 29.64
C ASN A 614 -3.19 -21.22 29.44
N ASN A 615 -4.44 -21.05 28.99
CA ASN A 615 -5.05 -19.78 28.60
C ASN A 615 -4.34 -19.04 27.46
N GLN A 616 -3.65 -19.76 26.61
CA GLN A 616 -2.98 -19.25 25.41
C GLN A 616 -3.45 -20.05 24.19
N SER A 617 -3.55 -19.41 23.06
CA SER A 617 -3.78 -20.05 21.76
C SER A 617 -2.48 -20.01 20.95
N LEU A 618 -1.98 -21.18 20.60
CA LEU A 618 -0.82 -21.38 19.75
C LEU A 618 -1.29 -21.87 18.37
N PHE A 619 -0.56 -21.53 17.32
CA PHE A 619 -0.99 -21.80 15.94
C PHE A 619 0.08 -22.56 15.19
N PHE A 620 -0.34 -23.52 14.36
CA PHE A 620 0.54 -24.24 13.44
C PHE A 620 -0.21 -24.70 12.21
N LYS A 621 0.54 -25.20 11.23
CA LYS A 621 0.00 -25.81 10.02
C LYS A 621 0.63 -27.17 9.80
N PHE A 622 -0.14 -28.10 9.25
CA PHE A 622 0.42 -29.35 8.77
C PHE A 622 -0.28 -29.83 7.51
N VAL A 623 0.40 -30.68 6.76
CA VAL A 623 -0.13 -31.33 5.57
C VAL A 623 -0.46 -32.78 5.91
N LYS A 624 -1.70 -33.21 5.66
CA LYS A 624 -2.12 -34.60 5.74
C LYS A 624 -1.91 -35.26 4.38
N GLU A 625 -1.15 -36.33 4.36
CA GLU A 625 -0.92 -37.16 3.18
C GLU A 625 -1.64 -38.50 3.24
N ASN A 626 -1.64 -39.23 2.11
CA ASN A 626 -2.16 -40.60 2.05
C ASN A 626 -1.38 -41.55 2.99
N ASN A 627 -2.10 -42.50 3.55
CA ASN A 627 -1.52 -43.59 4.37
C ASN A 627 -0.65 -44.54 3.53
#